data_ada34b4c3ab00539f799d852e7b38cb3
#
_entry.id   ada34b4c3ab00539f799d852e7b38cb3
#
_cell.length_a   1.000
_cell.length_b   1.000
_cell.length_c   1.000
_cell.angle_alpha   90.00
_cell.angle_beta   90.00
_cell.angle_gamma   90.00
#
_symmetry.space_group_name_H-M   'P 1'
#
loop_
_entity.id
_entity.type
_entity.pdbx_description
1 polymer ?
#
loop_
_entity_poly.entity_id
_entity_poly.type
_entity_poly.pdbx_seq_one_letter_code
_entity_poly.pdbx_strand_id
1 'polypeptide(L)'
;MNDPGEVRLVVENAVVRYGDLPVLADVSLKVGSSEVVSIVGPSGCGKTTLLRCVGGLTLLNGGEVRIDGQVVDKPLPSVSMVFQHFGLFPWKNLWNNIAYGLKLRRAPRAEIERRVAEAIELVGLGGFEKSYPHQLSGGMQQRAGLARALVMEPRLLLMDEPFSAVDAQTREQLQFELLRIWDSRPTAMMFVTHAIDEAVLMGDRVVVLAGRPAHIRAVRKVDLPRPRDRSVVSSRPFINLRDQVWHDLFNHPGGVGT
;
A
#
# COMPACT_ATOMS: atom_id res chain seq x y z
N MET A 1 -11.24 -13.81 13.71
CA MET A 1 -10.25 -14.60 12.93
C MET A 1 -10.65 -14.45 11.47
N ASN A 2 -9.79 -13.83 10.65
CA ASN A 2 -10.07 -13.72 9.20
C ASN A 2 -9.77 -15.08 8.57
N ASP A 3 -10.71 -15.62 7.79
CA ASP A 3 -10.49 -16.82 6.98
C ASP A 3 -9.47 -16.45 5.87
N PRO A 4 -8.30 -17.11 5.77
CA PRO A 4 -7.29 -16.80 4.75
C PRO A 4 -7.78 -17.04 3.31
N GLY A 5 -8.93 -17.68 3.12
CA GLY A 5 -9.59 -17.87 1.82
C GLY A 5 -10.60 -16.78 1.45
N GLU A 6 -10.96 -15.88 2.36
CA GLU A 6 -11.94 -14.83 2.11
C GLU A 6 -11.35 -13.72 1.23
N VAL A 7 -12.04 -13.37 0.14
CA VAL A 7 -11.64 -12.28 -0.75
C VAL A 7 -12.10 -10.94 -0.15
N ARG A 8 -11.14 -10.04 0.11
CA ARG A 8 -11.39 -8.73 0.69
C ARG A 8 -11.69 -7.66 -0.36
N LEU A 9 -10.90 -7.64 -1.43
CA LEU A 9 -11.00 -6.69 -2.53
C LEU A 9 -11.23 -7.44 -3.84
N VAL A 10 -12.18 -6.95 -4.63
CA VAL A 10 -12.42 -7.37 -6.01
C VAL A 10 -12.43 -6.12 -6.88
N VAL A 11 -11.60 -6.11 -7.90
CA VAL A 11 -11.62 -5.13 -9.00
C VAL A 11 -11.97 -5.90 -10.26
N GLU A 12 -13.03 -5.50 -10.94
CA GLU A 12 -13.53 -6.15 -12.17
C GLU A 12 -13.59 -5.15 -13.32
N ASN A 13 -12.84 -5.44 -14.38
CA ASN A 13 -12.83 -4.70 -15.66
C ASN A 13 -12.69 -3.18 -15.47
N ALA A 14 -11.81 -2.75 -14.54
CA ALA A 14 -11.66 -1.35 -14.21
C ALA A 14 -11.13 -0.53 -15.39
N VAL A 15 -11.89 0.48 -15.78
CA VAL A 15 -11.56 1.45 -16.83
C VAL A 15 -11.57 2.84 -16.25
N VAL A 16 -10.49 3.62 -16.51
CA VAL A 16 -10.37 5.02 -16.10
C VAL A 16 -9.88 5.87 -17.26
N ARG A 17 -10.53 7.01 -17.45
CA ARG A 17 -10.16 8.05 -18.41
C ARG A 17 -10.20 9.42 -17.73
N TYR A 18 -9.27 10.28 -18.07
CA TYR A 18 -9.29 11.71 -17.72
C TYR A 18 -9.54 12.51 -19.00
N GLY A 19 -10.79 12.92 -19.23
CA GLY A 19 -11.21 13.42 -20.52
C GLY A 19 -11.00 12.36 -21.60
N ASP A 20 -10.25 12.70 -22.65
CA ASP A 20 -9.93 11.77 -23.74
C ASP A 20 -8.73 10.86 -23.45
N LEU A 21 -7.99 11.10 -22.37
CA LEU A 21 -6.82 10.30 -22.03
C LEU A 21 -7.21 9.01 -21.30
N PRO A 22 -7.08 7.82 -21.93
CA PRO A 22 -7.28 6.56 -21.24
C PRO A 22 -6.09 6.25 -20.34
N VAL A 23 -6.37 5.89 -19.08
CA VAL A 23 -5.34 5.60 -18.06
C VAL A 23 -5.34 4.14 -17.65
N LEU A 24 -6.50 3.55 -17.42
CA LEU A 24 -6.65 2.12 -17.14
C LEU A 24 -7.57 1.50 -18.18
N ALA A 25 -7.21 0.30 -18.65
CA ALA A 25 -8.01 -0.48 -19.59
C ALA A 25 -8.13 -1.93 -19.08
N ASP A 26 -9.35 -2.29 -18.70
CA ASP A 26 -9.71 -3.67 -18.31
C ASP A 26 -8.81 -4.29 -17.24
N VAL A 27 -8.63 -3.57 -16.13
CA VAL A 27 -7.83 -4.06 -15.01
C VAL A 27 -8.73 -4.86 -14.07
N SER A 28 -8.42 -6.16 -13.90
CA SER A 28 -9.13 -7.06 -13.00
C SER A 28 -8.18 -7.75 -12.04
N LEU A 29 -8.42 -7.62 -10.72
CA LEU A 29 -7.61 -8.27 -9.68
C LEU A 29 -8.44 -8.51 -8.41
N LYS A 30 -7.96 -9.43 -7.57
CA LYS A 30 -8.55 -9.72 -6.25
C LYS A 30 -7.46 -9.67 -5.19
N VAL A 31 -7.82 -9.33 -3.95
CA VAL A 31 -6.92 -9.39 -2.78
C VAL A 31 -7.61 -10.14 -1.66
N GLY A 32 -6.95 -11.14 -1.11
CA GLY A 32 -7.42 -11.92 0.04
C GLY A 32 -7.39 -11.13 1.35
N SER A 33 -8.11 -11.59 2.37
CA SER A 33 -8.29 -10.91 3.66
C SER A 33 -6.98 -10.71 4.46
N SER A 34 -5.97 -11.51 4.19
CA SER A 34 -4.63 -11.46 4.83
C SER A 34 -3.53 -11.56 3.78
N GLU A 35 -3.72 -10.95 2.63
CA GLU A 35 -2.81 -10.98 1.50
C GLU A 35 -2.23 -9.61 1.21
N VAL A 36 -0.94 -9.57 0.88
CA VAL A 36 -0.27 -8.39 0.32
C VAL A 36 -0.14 -8.55 -1.19
N VAL A 37 -0.84 -7.71 -1.95
CA VAL A 37 -0.67 -7.62 -3.40
C VAL A 37 0.16 -6.39 -3.72
N SER A 38 1.39 -6.61 -4.20
CA SER A 38 2.25 -5.55 -4.67
C SER A 38 1.98 -5.26 -6.14
N ILE A 39 1.89 -3.97 -6.49
CA ILE A 39 1.70 -3.51 -7.87
C ILE A 39 2.95 -2.76 -8.30
N VAL A 40 3.58 -3.24 -9.36
CA VAL A 40 4.77 -2.63 -9.94
C VAL A 40 4.51 -2.24 -11.40
N GLY A 41 5.15 -1.18 -11.85
CA GLY A 41 5.01 -0.70 -13.22
C GLY A 41 5.75 0.61 -13.45
N PRO A 42 5.96 1.04 -14.71
CA PRO A 42 6.62 2.29 -15.03
C PRO A 42 5.95 3.51 -14.38
N SER A 43 6.71 4.58 -14.19
CA SER A 43 6.16 5.84 -13.69
C SER A 43 5.09 6.37 -14.65
N GLY A 44 3.97 6.84 -14.08
CA GLY A 44 2.84 7.37 -14.85
C GLY A 44 2.00 6.34 -15.60
N CYS A 45 2.18 5.03 -15.37
CA CYS A 45 1.34 4.01 -16.03
C CYS A 45 -0.08 3.86 -15.41
N GLY A 46 -0.41 4.52 -14.30
CA GLY A 46 -1.75 4.43 -13.70
C GLY A 46 -1.85 3.69 -12.36
N LYS A 47 -0.74 3.27 -11.74
CA LYS A 47 -0.73 2.58 -10.43
C LYS A 47 -1.47 3.36 -9.34
N THR A 48 -1.10 4.62 -9.15
CA THR A 48 -1.76 5.54 -8.19
C THR A 48 -3.22 5.76 -8.54
N THR A 49 -3.57 5.80 -9.83
CA THR A 49 -4.97 5.91 -10.28
C THR A 49 -5.78 4.69 -9.86
N LEU A 50 -5.25 3.48 -10.10
CA LEU A 50 -5.90 2.25 -9.64
C LEU A 50 -6.07 2.24 -8.11
N LEU A 51 -5.03 2.62 -7.37
CA LEU A 51 -5.10 2.70 -5.91
C LEU A 51 -6.16 3.69 -5.43
N ARG A 52 -6.28 4.86 -6.09
CA ARG A 52 -7.30 5.87 -5.78
C ARG A 52 -8.71 5.38 -6.09
N CYS A 53 -8.90 4.60 -7.17
CA CYS A 53 -10.19 3.98 -7.47
C CYS A 53 -10.59 2.98 -6.37
N VAL A 54 -9.66 2.12 -5.94
CA VAL A 54 -9.88 1.19 -4.82
C VAL A 54 -10.18 1.94 -3.52
N GLY A 55 -9.54 3.08 -3.29
CA GLY A 55 -9.79 3.95 -2.13
C GLY A 55 -11.08 4.77 -2.21
N GLY A 56 -11.83 4.72 -3.31
CA GLY A 56 -13.05 5.52 -3.52
C GLY A 56 -12.76 7.03 -3.71
N LEU A 57 -11.53 7.39 -4.07
CA LEU A 57 -11.09 8.77 -4.30
C LEU A 57 -11.21 9.19 -5.78
N THR A 58 -11.34 8.24 -6.67
CA THR A 58 -11.55 8.44 -8.11
C THR A 58 -12.58 7.43 -8.59
N LEU A 59 -13.59 7.89 -9.34
CA LEU A 59 -14.60 7.01 -9.90
C LEU A 59 -14.07 6.31 -11.15
N LEU A 60 -14.53 5.08 -11.37
CA LEU A 60 -14.32 4.34 -12.62
C LEU A 60 -15.22 4.89 -13.74
N ASN A 61 -14.75 4.81 -14.98
CA ASN A 61 -15.57 5.02 -16.17
C ASN A 61 -16.23 3.73 -16.65
N GLY A 62 -15.75 2.57 -16.18
CA GLY A 62 -16.31 1.26 -16.45
C GLY A 62 -15.73 0.22 -15.51
N GLY A 63 -16.44 -0.89 -15.38
CA GLY A 63 -16.09 -1.91 -14.38
C GLY A 63 -16.54 -1.55 -12.96
N GLU A 64 -16.04 -2.29 -11.99
CA GLU A 64 -16.47 -2.14 -10.60
C GLU A 64 -15.34 -2.46 -9.61
N VAL A 65 -15.38 -1.80 -8.45
CA VAL A 65 -14.57 -2.14 -7.27
C VAL A 65 -15.50 -2.53 -6.13
N ARG A 66 -15.24 -3.68 -5.51
CA ARG A 66 -15.94 -4.13 -4.30
C ARG A 66 -14.95 -4.41 -3.16
N ILE A 67 -15.31 -3.98 -1.97
CA ILE A 67 -14.59 -4.30 -0.72
C ILE A 67 -15.59 -4.93 0.25
N ASP A 68 -15.31 -6.15 0.71
CA ASP A 68 -16.24 -6.97 1.51
C ASP A 68 -17.63 -7.09 0.82
N GLY A 69 -17.67 -7.22 -0.49
CA GLY A 69 -18.90 -7.28 -1.28
C GLY A 69 -19.60 -5.93 -1.50
N GLN A 70 -19.18 -4.85 -0.81
CA GLN A 70 -19.74 -3.52 -0.99
C GLN A 70 -19.08 -2.79 -2.17
N VAL A 71 -19.88 -2.23 -3.07
CA VAL A 71 -19.39 -1.38 -4.17
C VAL A 71 -18.77 -0.10 -3.62
N VAL A 72 -17.62 0.27 -4.18
CA VAL A 72 -16.85 1.45 -3.78
C VAL A 72 -17.18 2.63 -4.71
N ASP A 73 -18.08 3.48 -4.28
CA ASP A 73 -18.46 4.75 -4.94
C ASP A 73 -17.92 6.00 -4.19
N LYS A 74 -17.38 5.79 -3.00
CA LYS A 74 -16.80 6.80 -2.10
C LYS A 74 -15.84 6.15 -1.11
N PRO A 75 -15.02 6.93 -0.38
CA PRO A 75 -14.14 6.39 0.65
C PRO A 75 -14.90 5.62 1.73
N LEU A 76 -14.44 4.39 2.00
CA LEU A 76 -15.04 3.51 3.01
C LEU A 76 -14.26 3.62 4.34
N PRO A 77 -14.96 3.62 5.49
CA PRO A 77 -14.30 3.64 6.80
C PRO A 77 -13.39 2.44 7.08
N SER A 78 -13.62 1.30 6.42
CA SER A 78 -12.80 0.08 6.53
C SER A 78 -11.49 0.14 5.74
N VAL A 79 -11.26 1.20 4.98
CA VAL A 79 -10.08 1.40 4.14
C VAL A 79 -9.22 2.51 4.73
N SER A 80 -7.92 2.28 4.84
CA SER A 80 -6.94 3.33 5.14
C SER A 80 -5.93 3.45 4.02
N MET A 81 -5.45 4.66 3.77
CA MET A 81 -4.46 4.93 2.73
C MET A 81 -3.25 5.67 3.29
N VAL A 82 -2.06 5.17 2.96
CA VAL A 82 -0.78 5.84 3.17
C VAL A 82 -0.36 6.43 1.83
N PHE A 83 -0.24 7.76 1.78
CA PHE A 83 0.16 8.50 0.59
C PHE A 83 1.67 8.64 0.48
N GLN A 84 2.20 8.84 -0.71
CA GLN A 84 3.62 9.05 -1.02
C GLN A 84 4.26 10.17 -0.16
N HIS A 85 3.54 11.26 0.09
CA HIS A 85 3.95 12.37 0.95
C HIS A 85 3.28 12.29 2.33
N PHE A 86 3.39 11.23 3.03
CA PHE A 86 2.91 10.92 4.39
C PHE A 86 1.58 11.60 4.82
N GLY A 87 1.22 12.73 4.22
CA GLY A 87 -0.03 13.47 4.42
C GLY A 87 -0.26 13.94 5.86
N LEU A 88 0.79 14.09 6.66
CA LEU A 88 0.66 14.59 8.03
C LEU A 88 0.18 16.05 8.02
N PHE A 89 -0.70 16.38 8.95
CA PHE A 89 -1.14 17.75 9.17
C PHE A 89 -0.02 18.55 9.85
N PRO A 90 0.60 19.55 9.19
CA PRO A 90 1.77 20.23 9.73
C PRO A 90 1.47 21.05 11.00
N TRP A 91 0.21 21.44 11.22
CA TRP A 91 -0.27 22.18 12.40
C TRP A 91 -0.72 21.26 13.55
N LYS A 92 -0.59 19.95 13.44
CA LYS A 92 -0.89 18.98 14.50
C LYS A 92 0.40 18.27 14.93
N ASN A 93 0.55 18.04 16.24
CA ASN A 93 1.59 17.17 16.74
C ASN A 93 1.34 15.70 16.35
N LEU A 94 2.32 14.82 16.60
CA LEU A 94 2.26 13.40 16.29
C LEU A 94 0.98 12.75 16.84
N TRP A 95 0.71 12.93 18.14
CA TRP A 95 -0.45 12.35 18.80
C TRP A 95 -1.76 12.75 18.12
N ASN A 96 -1.93 14.05 17.84
CA ASN A 96 -3.13 14.57 17.18
C ASN A 96 -3.22 14.20 15.70
N ASN A 97 -2.12 13.95 15.01
CA ASN A 97 -2.11 13.38 13.67
C ASN A 97 -2.69 11.97 13.68
N ILE A 98 -2.19 11.11 14.58
CA ILE A 98 -2.64 9.72 14.69
C ILE A 98 -4.10 9.66 15.19
N ALA A 99 -4.44 10.43 16.21
CA ALA A 99 -5.80 10.46 16.80
C ALA A 99 -6.88 11.01 15.86
N TYR A 100 -6.49 11.66 14.76
CA TYR A 100 -7.43 12.45 13.95
C TYR A 100 -8.61 11.63 13.42
N GLY A 101 -8.37 10.47 12.84
CA GLY A 101 -9.41 9.60 12.30
C GLY A 101 -10.39 9.09 13.37
N LEU A 102 -9.87 8.70 14.53
CA LEU A 102 -10.69 8.26 15.66
C LEU A 102 -11.58 9.39 16.21
N LYS A 103 -11.03 10.61 16.32
CA LYS A 103 -11.79 11.81 16.71
C LYS A 103 -12.90 12.11 15.72
N LEU A 104 -12.63 11.98 14.42
CA LEU A 104 -13.61 12.20 13.37
C LEU A 104 -14.77 11.20 13.46
N ARG A 105 -14.47 9.95 13.83
CA ARG A 105 -15.47 8.89 14.11
C ARG A 105 -16.15 9.04 15.46
N ARG A 106 -15.83 10.07 16.25
CA ARG A 106 -16.36 10.32 17.60
C ARG A 106 -16.15 9.12 18.54
N ALA A 107 -15.00 8.43 18.41
CA ALA A 107 -14.66 7.34 19.32
C ALA A 107 -14.53 7.86 20.77
N PRO A 108 -14.85 7.03 21.79
CA PRO A 108 -14.70 7.40 23.20
C PRO A 108 -13.25 7.82 23.52
N ARG A 109 -13.10 8.83 24.40
CA ARG A 109 -11.78 9.38 24.75
C ARG A 109 -10.80 8.30 25.23
N ALA A 110 -11.23 7.41 26.10
CA ALA A 110 -10.40 6.32 26.61
C ALA A 110 -9.92 5.36 25.49
N GLU A 111 -10.78 5.09 24.49
CA GLU A 111 -10.41 4.30 23.32
C GLU A 111 -9.35 5.02 22.47
N ILE A 112 -9.55 6.32 22.23
CA ILE A 112 -8.56 7.13 21.48
C ILE A 112 -7.20 7.11 22.19
N GLU A 113 -7.19 7.37 23.50
CA GLU A 113 -5.95 7.38 24.30
C GLU A 113 -5.23 6.04 24.22
N ARG A 114 -5.91 4.93 24.42
CA ARG A 114 -5.33 3.58 24.34
C ARG A 114 -4.80 3.26 22.95
N ARG A 115 -5.62 3.41 21.89
CA ARG A 115 -5.26 3.01 20.52
C ARG A 115 -4.14 3.87 19.95
N VAL A 116 -4.12 5.17 20.25
CA VAL A 116 -3.06 6.08 19.81
C VAL A 116 -1.74 5.74 20.49
N ALA A 117 -1.75 5.44 21.80
CA ALA A 117 -0.55 5.01 22.52
C ALA A 117 0.01 3.71 21.92
N GLU A 118 -0.84 2.69 21.74
CA GLU A 118 -0.47 1.42 21.10
C GLU A 118 0.10 1.62 19.69
N ALA A 119 -0.49 2.52 18.87
CA ALA A 119 -0.01 2.78 17.53
C ALA A 119 1.35 3.50 17.52
N ILE A 120 1.59 4.42 18.46
CA ILE A 120 2.88 5.12 18.61
C ILE A 120 3.96 4.14 19.02
N GLU A 121 3.67 3.25 19.98
CA GLU A 121 4.60 2.21 20.44
C GLU A 121 4.93 1.23 19.31
N LEU A 122 3.91 0.77 18.57
CA LEU A 122 4.04 -0.16 17.45
C LEU A 122 5.04 0.33 16.39
N VAL A 123 5.06 1.64 16.12
CA VAL A 123 5.98 2.25 15.12
C VAL A 123 7.26 2.84 15.77
N GLY A 124 7.49 2.62 17.05
CA GLY A 124 8.71 3.05 17.75
C GLY A 124 8.86 4.58 17.82
N LEU A 125 7.76 5.31 18.03
CA LEU A 125 7.75 6.77 18.15
C LEU A 125 7.42 7.26 19.57
N GLY A 126 7.56 6.40 20.59
CA GLY A 126 7.44 6.79 22.00
C GLY A 126 8.36 7.95 22.37
N GLY A 127 7.84 8.93 23.12
CA GLY A 127 8.56 10.15 23.51
C GLY A 127 8.42 11.31 22.51
N PHE A 128 7.86 11.08 21.31
CA PHE A 128 7.66 12.11 20.28
C PHE A 128 6.21 12.57 20.12
N GLU A 129 5.32 12.23 21.05
CA GLU A 129 3.86 12.47 20.97
C GLU A 129 3.54 13.94 20.76
N LYS A 130 4.33 14.85 21.37
CA LYS A 130 4.14 16.31 21.29
C LYS A 130 4.86 16.96 20.11
N SER A 131 5.71 16.22 19.39
CA SER A 131 6.49 16.74 18.26
C SER A 131 5.62 17.00 17.04
N TYR A 132 5.88 18.10 16.35
CA TYR A 132 5.25 18.45 15.11
C TYR A 132 5.99 17.83 13.90
N PRO A 133 5.35 17.66 12.73
CA PRO A 133 5.98 17.03 11.58
C PRO A 133 7.36 17.61 11.22
N HIS A 134 7.54 18.92 11.25
CA HIS A 134 8.83 19.57 10.96
C HIS A 134 9.97 19.26 11.95
N GLN A 135 9.64 18.68 13.11
CA GLN A 135 10.59 18.26 14.13
C GLN A 135 10.96 16.77 14.02
N LEU A 136 10.32 16.06 13.08
CA LEU A 136 10.52 14.63 12.85
C LEU A 136 11.37 14.41 11.60
N SER A 137 12.26 13.41 11.63
CA SER A 137 12.97 12.98 10.41
C SER A 137 11.99 12.42 9.36
N GLY A 138 12.42 12.30 8.11
CA GLY A 138 11.58 11.71 7.05
C GLY A 138 11.08 10.31 7.39
N GLY A 139 11.96 9.45 7.94
CA GLY A 139 11.57 8.12 8.40
C GLY A 139 10.59 8.13 9.58
N MET A 140 10.73 9.09 10.51
CA MET A 140 9.76 9.27 11.60
C MET A 140 8.40 9.76 11.09
N GLN A 141 8.39 10.68 10.12
CA GLN A 141 7.14 11.14 9.48
C GLN A 141 6.43 10.00 8.75
N GLN A 142 7.17 9.14 8.08
CA GLN A 142 6.63 7.96 7.43
C GLN A 142 6.00 7.01 8.43
N ARG A 143 6.72 6.68 9.53
CA ARG A 143 6.19 5.85 10.62
C ARG A 143 4.93 6.48 11.25
N ALA A 144 4.90 7.79 11.41
CA ALA A 144 3.72 8.51 11.87
C ALA A 144 2.53 8.39 10.90
N GLY A 145 2.77 8.47 9.59
CA GLY A 145 1.76 8.24 8.55
C GLY A 145 1.20 6.81 8.59
N LEU A 146 2.08 5.83 8.79
CA LEU A 146 1.70 4.42 8.98
C LEU A 146 0.86 4.23 10.25
N ALA A 147 1.30 4.76 11.39
CA ALA A 147 0.56 4.69 12.65
C ALA A 147 -0.84 5.30 12.52
N ARG A 148 -0.97 6.45 11.83
CA ARG A 148 -2.26 7.08 11.55
C ARG A 148 -3.19 6.22 10.70
N ALA A 149 -2.65 5.44 9.78
CA ALA A 149 -3.44 4.50 8.98
C ALA A 149 -3.84 3.27 9.80
N LEU A 150 -2.91 2.71 10.57
CA LEU A 150 -3.11 1.49 11.36
C LEU A 150 -4.01 1.68 12.58
N VAL A 151 -3.99 2.87 13.22
CA VAL A 151 -4.84 3.17 14.39
C VAL A 151 -6.33 3.02 14.06
N MET A 152 -6.70 3.12 12.79
CA MET A 152 -8.07 2.93 12.31
C MET A 152 -8.48 1.46 12.23
N GLU A 153 -7.54 0.52 12.41
CA GLU A 153 -7.76 -0.94 12.25
C GLU A 153 -8.45 -1.25 10.92
N PRO A 154 -7.84 -0.85 9.79
CA PRO A 154 -8.48 -1.02 8.50
C PRO A 154 -8.58 -2.50 8.13
N ARG A 155 -9.60 -2.84 7.35
CA ARG A 155 -9.72 -4.15 6.71
C ARG A 155 -8.90 -4.24 5.42
N LEU A 156 -8.64 -3.08 4.78
CA LEU A 156 -7.77 -2.96 3.61
C LEU A 156 -6.85 -1.75 3.80
N LEU A 157 -5.54 -1.99 3.69
CA LEU A 157 -4.52 -0.96 3.73
C LEU A 157 -4.00 -0.71 2.33
N LEU A 158 -4.10 0.53 1.87
CA LEU A 158 -3.60 0.98 0.58
C LEU A 158 -2.31 1.78 0.80
N MET A 159 -1.26 1.50 0.03
CA MET A 159 0.02 2.19 0.14
C MET A 159 0.51 2.65 -1.23
N ASP A 160 0.68 3.95 -1.40
CA ASP A 160 1.16 4.58 -2.63
C ASP A 160 2.62 5.01 -2.48
N GLU A 161 3.55 4.21 -2.99
CA GLU A 161 5.00 4.44 -2.95
C GLU A 161 5.53 4.88 -1.57
N PRO A 162 5.20 4.16 -0.48
CA PRO A 162 5.41 4.66 0.89
C PRO A 162 6.89 4.87 1.24
N PHE A 163 7.83 4.30 0.50
CA PHE A 163 9.28 4.41 0.80
C PHE A 163 10.03 5.33 -0.16
N SER A 164 9.35 6.02 -1.09
CA SER A 164 10.00 6.83 -2.14
C SER A 164 10.70 8.09 -1.60
N ALA A 165 10.25 8.62 -0.45
CA ALA A 165 10.71 9.88 0.11
C ALA A 165 11.85 9.74 1.15
N VAL A 166 12.40 8.54 1.33
CA VAL A 166 13.46 8.27 2.31
C VAL A 166 14.74 7.73 1.64
N ASP A 167 15.89 7.97 2.29
CA ASP A 167 17.17 7.43 1.84
C ASP A 167 17.21 5.88 1.87
N ALA A 168 18.18 5.27 1.18
CA ALA A 168 18.23 3.83 0.99
C ALA A 168 18.35 3.03 2.28
N GLN A 169 19.15 3.50 3.26
CA GLN A 169 19.35 2.80 4.52
C GLN A 169 18.08 2.85 5.39
N THR A 170 17.48 4.02 5.51
CA THR A 170 16.21 4.21 6.21
C THR A 170 15.09 3.42 5.55
N ARG A 171 15.07 3.36 4.22
CA ARG A 171 14.09 2.60 3.43
C ARG A 171 14.11 1.11 3.78
N GLU A 172 15.29 0.48 3.75
CA GLU A 172 15.43 -0.93 4.09
C GLU A 172 14.91 -1.21 5.51
N GLN A 173 15.31 -0.38 6.48
CA GLN A 173 14.85 -0.53 7.86
C GLN A 173 13.32 -0.47 7.96
N LEU A 174 12.70 0.52 7.32
CA LEU A 174 11.25 0.72 7.35
C LEU A 174 10.47 -0.40 6.66
N GLN A 175 11.03 -1.01 5.60
CA GLN A 175 10.43 -2.18 4.94
C GLN A 175 10.34 -3.38 5.90
N PHE A 176 11.42 -3.69 6.62
CA PHE A 176 11.40 -4.79 7.60
C PHE A 176 10.55 -4.46 8.83
N GLU A 177 10.48 -3.19 9.26
CA GLU A 177 9.55 -2.75 10.30
C GLU A 177 8.09 -2.96 9.86
N LEU A 178 7.73 -2.57 8.64
CA LEU A 178 6.39 -2.77 8.09
C LEU A 178 6.04 -4.26 7.98
N LEU A 179 6.97 -5.10 7.54
CA LEU A 179 6.78 -6.55 7.49
C LEU A 179 6.48 -7.12 8.88
N ARG A 180 7.23 -6.74 9.91
CA ARG A 180 7.00 -7.19 11.30
C ARG A 180 5.63 -6.74 11.82
N ILE A 181 5.24 -5.49 11.52
CA ILE A 181 3.93 -4.95 11.90
C ILE A 181 2.83 -5.76 11.22
N TRP A 182 2.97 -6.02 9.92
CA TRP A 182 2.00 -6.80 9.16
C TRP A 182 1.93 -8.26 9.64
N ASP A 183 3.07 -8.91 9.88
CA ASP A 183 3.13 -10.30 10.38
C ASP A 183 2.45 -10.43 11.77
N SER A 184 2.49 -9.38 12.59
CA SER A 184 1.82 -9.39 13.90
C SER A 184 0.30 -9.23 13.81
N ARG A 185 -0.20 -8.55 12.77
CA ARG A 185 -1.64 -8.30 12.51
C ARG A 185 -1.92 -8.35 11.01
N PRO A 186 -1.96 -9.54 10.41
CA PRO A 186 -2.18 -9.67 8.97
C PRO A 186 -3.50 -9.01 8.53
N THR A 187 -3.40 -8.14 7.53
CA THR A 187 -4.50 -7.37 6.97
C THR A 187 -4.35 -7.35 5.45
N ALA A 188 -5.45 -7.33 4.71
CA ALA A 188 -5.39 -7.14 3.27
C ALA A 188 -4.61 -5.86 2.93
N MET A 189 -3.63 -5.95 2.04
CA MET A 189 -2.81 -4.81 1.64
C MET A 189 -2.65 -4.75 0.13
N MET A 190 -2.83 -3.57 -0.43
CA MET A 190 -2.46 -3.25 -1.80
C MET A 190 -1.33 -2.22 -1.77
N PHE A 191 -0.16 -2.64 -2.23
CA PHE A 191 1.09 -1.90 -2.13
C PHE A 191 1.57 -1.50 -3.53
N VAL A 192 1.70 -0.21 -3.79
CA VAL A 192 2.17 0.31 -5.08
C VAL A 192 3.61 0.80 -4.94
N THR A 193 4.47 0.38 -5.85
CA THR A 193 5.87 0.83 -5.93
C THR A 193 6.37 0.83 -7.38
N HIS A 194 7.47 1.52 -7.63
CA HIS A 194 8.24 1.40 -8.87
C HIS A 194 9.50 0.52 -8.69
N ALA A 195 9.82 0.11 -7.44
CA ALA A 195 10.97 -0.72 -7.11
C ALA A 195 10.58 -2.20 -7.07
N ILE A 196 11.21 -3.01 -7.93
CA ILE A 196 10.93 -4.45 -8.05
C ILE A 196 11.29 -5.18 -6.76
N ASP A 197 12.43 -4.84 -6.13
CA ASP A 197 12.87 -5.47 -4.89
C ASP A 197 11.84 -5.24 -3.77
N GLU A 198 11.26 -4.04 -3.67
CA GLU A 198 10.18 -3.75 -2.72
C GLU A 198 8.94 -4.59 -2.99
N ALA A 199 8.54 -4.69 -4.28
CA ALA A 199 7.36 -5.46 -4.66
C ALA A 199 7.50 -6.95 -4.30
N VAL A 200 8.66 -7.53 -4.53
CA VAL A 200 8.97 -8.94 -4.20
C VAL A 200 9.12 -9.13 -2.68
N LEU A 201 9.78 -8.18 -2.00
CA LEU A 201 9.99 -8.26 -0.55
C LEU A 201 8.66 -8.19 0.22
N MET A 202 7.76 -7.30 -0.18
CA MET A 202 6.51 -7.02 0.55
C MET A 202 5.38 -7.98 0.16
N GLY A 203 5.22 -8.27 -1.15
CA GLY A 203 4.05 -8.94 -1.71
C GLY A 203 3.99 -10.44 -1.45
N ASP A 204 2.80 -10.98 -1.37
CA ASP A 204 2.52 -12.42 -1.55
C ASP A 204 2.20 -12.72 -3.03
N ARG A 205 1.78 -11.68 -3.76
CA ARG A 205 1.74 -11.64 -5.23
C ARG A 205 2.26 -10.30 -5.73
N VAL A 206 2.95 -10.34 -6.89
CA VAL A 206 3.35 -9.15 -7.63
C VAL A 206 2.53 -9.05 -8.91
N VAL A 207 1.80 -7.96 -9.06
CA VAL A 207 1.04 -7.60 -10.26
C VAL A 207 1.86 -6.60 -11.06
N VAL A 208 2.20 -6.93 -12.29
CA VAL A 208 2.92 -6.06 -13.21
C VAL A 208 1.90 -5.30 -14.06
N LEU A 209 1.84 -3.98 -13.87
CA LEU A 209 1.07 -3.07 -14.72
C LEU A 209 1.96 -2.49 -15.82
N ALA A 210 1.46 -2.49 -17.04
CA ALA A 210 2.19 -1.96 -18.19
C ALA A 210 1.23 -1.36 -19.24
N GLY A 211 1.80 -0.58 -20.15
CA GLY A 211 1.05 0.05 -21.24
C GLY A 211 0.50 1.43 -20.92
N ARG A 212 -0.07 2.06 -21.94
CA ARG A 212 -0.84 3.30 -21.88
C ARG A 212 -1.96 3.20 -22.89
N PRO A 213 -3.19 2.92 -22.45
CA PRO A 213 -3.67 2.71 -21.07
C PRO A 213 -3.08 1.47 -20.41
N ALA A 214 -2.97 1.51 -19.07
CA ALA A 214 -2.41 0.42 -18.29
C ALA A 214 -3.35 -0.79 -18.26
N HIS A 215 -2.74 -1.96 -18.35
CA HIS A 215 -3.38 -3.26 -18.16
C HIS A 215 -2.46 -4.17 -17.34
N ILE A 216 -2.99 -5.26 -16.80
CA ILE A 216 -2.18 -6.28 -16.11
C ILE A 216 -1.43 -7.08 -17.18
N ARG A 217 -0.10 -7.01 -17.15
CA ARG A 217 0.78 -7.79 -18.04
C ARG A 217 1.09 -9.15 -17.48
N ALA A 218 1.40 -9.22 -16.19
CA ALA A 218 1.74 -10.46 -15.51
C ALA A 218 1.30 -10.42 -14.05
N VAL A 219 1.09 -11.61 -13.48
CA VAL A 219 0.89 -11.82 -12.06
C VAL A 219 1.86 -12.90 -11.61
N ARG A 220 2.70 -12.61 -10.62
CA ARG A 220 3.68 -13.53 -10.07
C ARG A 220 3.34 -13.86 -8.62
N LYS A 221 3.23 -15.13 -8.29
CA LYS A 221 3.15 -15.58 -6.90
C LYS A 221 4.52 -15.46 -6.24
N VAL A 222 4.56 -15.01 -5.01
CA VAL A 222 5.79 -14.88 -4.22
C VAL A 222 5.86 -16.02 -3.22
N ASP A 223 6.53 -17.12 -3.62
CA ASP A 223 6.71 -18.29 -2.76
C ASP A 223 7.97 -18.12 -1.86
N LEU A 224 7.99 -17.00 -1.10
CA LEU A 224 9.00 -16.72 -0.08
C LEU A 224 8.38 -16.91 1.30
N PRO A 225 9.05 -17.64 2.21
CA PRO A 225 8.51 -17.88 3.55
C PRO A 225 8.34 -16.58 4.34
N ARG A 226 7.39 -16.57 5.26
CA ARG A 226 7.21 -15.55 6.29
C ARG A 226 7.55 -16.13 7.68
N PRO A 227 8.06 -15.38 8.65
CA PRO A 227 8.44 -13.96 8.51
C PRO A 227 9.67 -13.77 7.63
N ARG A 228 9.70 -12.68 6.85
CA ARG A 228 10.82 -12.32 5.98
C ARG A 228 11.84 -11.47 6.75
N ASP A 229 13.08 -11.88 6.75
CA ASP A 229 14.21 -11.15 7.30
C ASP A 229 15.18 -10.68 6.21
N ARG A 230 16.27 -10.02 6.63
CA ARG A 230 17.26 -9.49 5.67
C ARG A 230 17.92 -10.56 4.80
N SER A 231 18.00 -11.80 5.26
CA SER A 231 18.64 -12.89 4.49
C SER A 231 17.85 -13.27 3.26
N VAL A 232 16.52 -13.02 3.24
CA VAL A 232 15.66 -13.36 2.10
C VAL A 232 16.09 -12.64 0.83
N VAL A 233 16.55 -11.37 0.93
CA VAL A 233 16.91 -10.53 -0.22
C VAL A 233 18.09 -11.10 -1.02
N SER A 234 19.01 -11.82 -0.36
CA SER A 234 20.14 -12.48 -0.98
C SER A 234 19.86 -13.93 -1.42
N SER A 235 18.66 -14.44 -1.15
CA SER A 235 18.28 -15.81 -1.50
C SER A 235 18.07 -16.00 -3.01
N ARG A 236 18.40 -17.17 -3.53
CA ARG A 236 18.15 -17.52 -4.93
C ARG A 236 16.69 -17.39 -5.34
N PRO A 237 15.70 -17.84 -4.55
CA PRO A 237 14.28 -17.65 -4.89
C PRO A 237 13.90 -16.17 -5.06
N PHE A 238 14.39 -15.29 -4.17
CA PHE A 238 14.14 -13.85 -4.28
C PHE A 238 14.73 -13.27 -5.57
N ILE A 239 16.02 -13.55 -5.84
CA ILE A 239 16.73 -13.07 -7.02
C ILE A 239 16.04 -13.54 -8.31
N ASN A 240 15.69 -14.81 -8.39
CA ASN A 240 14.99 -15.37 -9.55
C ASN A 240 13.64 -14.70 -9.79
N LEU A 241 12.86 -14.47 -8.74
CA LEU A 241 11.55 -13.82 -8.87
C LEU A 241 11.70 -12.34 -9.26
N ARG A 242 12.66 -11.62 -8.67
CA ARG A 242 13.00 -10.25 -9.06
C ARG A 242 13.33 -10.16 -10.56
N ASP A 243 14.16 -11.08 -11.05
CA ASP A 243 14.55 -11.10 -12.46
C ASP A 243 13.37 -11.44 -13.38
N GLN A 244 12.46 -12.34 -12.97
CA GLN A 244 11.21 -12.59 -13.70
C GLN A 244 10.33 -11.36 -13.78
N VAL A 245 10.13 -10.65 -12.66
CA VAL A 245 9.35 -9.40 -12.63
C VAL A 245 10.00 -8.32 -13.49
N TRP A 246 11.34 -8.25 -13.47
CA TRP A 246 12.10 -7.32 -14.34
C TRP A 246 11.85 -7.63 -15.82
N HIS A 247 11.91 -8.90 -16.23
CA HIS A 247 11.59 -9.33 -17.60
C HIS A 247 10.15 -8.98 -17.99
N ASP A 248 9.19 -9.21 -17.10
CA ASP A 248 7.79 -8.86 -17.36
C ASP A 248 7.60 -7.35 -17.55
N LEU A 249 8.41 -6.51 -16.87
CA LEU A 249 8.35 -5.06 -17.01
C LEU A 249 8.97 -4.54 -18.30
N PHE A 250 10.16 -5.04 -18.67
CA PHE A 250 11.02 -4.40 -19.66
C PHE A 250 11.17 -5.18 -20.97
N ASN A 251 11.04 -6.51 -20.97
CA ASN A 251 11.16 -7.32 -22.17
C ASN A 251 9.81 -7.41 -22.90
N HIS A 252 9.61 -6.52 -23.87
CA HIS A 252 8.52 -6.61 -24.83
C HIS A 252 9.03 -7.29 -26.10
N PRO A 253 8.41 -8.36 -26.62
CA PRO A 253 8.64 -8.78 -28.01
C PRO A 253 7.89 -7.84 -28.98
N GLY A 254 8.09 -6.51 -28.88
CA GLY A 254 7.36 -5.57 -29.73
C GLY A 254 7.53 -4.09 -29.40
N GLY A 255 8.72 -3.65 -29.01
CA GLY A 255 8.94 -2.25 -28.65
C GLY A 255 10.38 -1.80 -28.82
N VAL A 256 10.93 -1.94 -30.03
CA VAL A 256 11.99 -1.07 -30.54
C VAL A 256 11.29 -0.04 -31.41
N GLY A 257 11.34 1.23 -30.99
CA GLY A 257 10.77 2.27 -31.83
C GLY A 257 10.85 3.62 -31.13
N THR A 258 12.06 4.25 -31.28
CA THR A 258 12.35 5.71 -31.39
C THR A 258 11.49 6.66 -30.58
#